data_23cbd6cf168173957b97f223a3465f91
#
_entry.id   23cbd6cf168173957b97f223a3465f91
#
_cell.length_a   1.000
_cell.length_b   1.000
_cell.length_c   1.000
_cell.angle_alpha   90.00
_cell.angle_beta   90.00
_cell.angle_gamma   90.00
#
_symmetry.space_group_name_H-M   'P 1'
#
loop_
_entity.id
_entity.type
_entity.pdbx_description
1 polymer ?
#
loop_
_entity_poly.entity_id
_entity_poly.type
_entity_poly.pdbx_seq_one_letter_code
_entity_poly.pdbx_strand_id
1 'polypeptide(L)'
;EISACLVGSEMCIRDSDNTTSSDDTMNAIIQIREQTEGQAFISGMSAVVTDTKNLSEKETPLYVLIAVVLVCIVLAIFMDSFLVPVFFMISIGMAIVYNLGSNILLGEVSYITKALAAVLQLGVTLDYSIFLWHSYKEMKEIYPDDHKEAMAVAIGNTLTSVVGSSITTVAGFIALCFMSFTLGLDLGVVMAKGVVFGVIGCVTILPSLILTFDRALEKTMHREIMPNFDKLATFIVNHSWIFVIVFVVLLGPAIYGQNHTSVYYDLSDTLPDDLACSQANKKLEENFDMNSIYMILADSSMSTDTANEMLDKLGDVDGVQFALGLDT
;
A
#
# COMPACT_ATOMS: atom_id res chain seq x y z
N GLU A 1 6.75 39.26 2.55
CA GLU A 1 6.19 40.28 3.48
C GLU A 1 4.99 39.68 4.19
N ILE A 2 5.12 39.45 5.50
CA ILE A 2 4.02 39.01 6.34
C ILE A 2 3.16 40.25 6.59
N SER A 3 2.10 40.44 5.81
CA SER A 3 1.06 41.39 6.15
C SER A 3 0.37 40.94 7.43
N ALA A 4 0.35 41.83 8.41
CA ALA A 4 -0.10 41.65 9.76
C ALA A 4 -1.44 40.87 9.84
N CYS A 5 -1.37 39.65 10.37
CA CYS A 5 -2.52 38.99 10.95
C CYS A 5 -2.72 39.56 12.35
N LEU A 6 -3.81 40.19 12.62
CA LEU A 6 -4.11 40.90 13.86
C LEU A 6 -5.14 40.11 14.69
N VAL A 7 -4.86 40.06 15.94
CA VAL A 7 -5.65 39.77 17.16
C VAL A 7 -7.08 39.26 16.98
N GLY A 8 -7.23 37.94 17.09
CA GLY A 8 -8.53 37.23 17.02
C GLY A 8 -8.35 35.91 16.27
N SER A 9 -9.38 35.14 16.06
CA SER A 9 -9.32 33.99 15.13
C SER A 9 -9.37 34.56 13.72
N GLU A 10 -8.20 34.74 13.08
CA GLU A 10 -8.09 35.25 11.73
C GLU A 10 -7.56 34.21 10.78
N MET A 11 -8.07 34.18 9.56
CA MET A 11 -7.64 33.34 8.47
C MET A 11 -6.70 34.08 7.54
N CYS A 12 -5.52 33.55 7.29
CA CYS A 12 -4.57 34.05 6.29
C CYS A 12 -4.41 33.04 5.17
N ILE A 13 -4.53 33.47 3.93
CA ILE A 13 -4.21 32.65 2.75
C ILE A 13 -2.78 32.97 2.33
N ARG A 14 -1.97 31.93 2.15
CA ARG A 14 -0.61 32.03 1.64
C ARG A 14 -0.38 31.00 0.55
N ASP A 15 0.19 31.45 -0.54
CA ASP A 15 0.62 30.58 -1.65
C ASP A 15 2.10 30.21 -1.53
N SER A 16 2.47 29.09 -2.15
CA SER A 16 3.84 28.59 -2.24
C SER A 16 4.33 28.70 -3.69
N ASP A 17 5.60 29.04 -3.87
CA ASP A 17 6.24 29.16 -5.19
C ASP A 17 6.36 27.80 -5.92
N ASN A 18 6.17 26.69 -5.20
CA ASN A 18 6.31 25.32 -5.67
C ASN A 18 5.00 24.53 -5.59
N THR A 19 4.96 23.35 -6.20
CA THR A 19 3.79 22.47 -6.16
C THR A 19 3.45 22.02 -4.74
N THR A 20 2.20 21.66 -4.50
CA THR A 20 1.66 21.25 -3.18
C THR A 20 2.43 20.09 -2.53
N SER A 21 3.08 19.24 -3.32
CA SER A 21 3.81 18.05 -2.87
C SER A 21 5.33 18.17 -2.99
N SER A 22 5.87 19.36 -3.31
CA SER A 22 7.32 19.55 -3.38
C SER A 22 7.94 19.52 -1.98
N ASP A 23 9.18 19.03 -1.87
CA ASP A 23 9.91 19.01 -0.60
C ASP A 23 10.07 20.42 -0.01
N ASP A 24 10.25 21.44 -0.85
CA ASP A 24 10.36 22.83 -0.41
C ASP A 24 9.06 23.32 0.24
N THR A 25 7.90 23.02 -0.37
CA THR A 25 6.59 23.36 0.20
C THR A 25 6.34 22.65 1.52
N MET A 26 6.65 21.34 1.59
CA MET A 26 6.50 20.55 2.81
C MET A 26 7.42 21.06 3.93
N ASN A 27 8.67 21.38 3.60
CA ASN A 27 9.61 21.98 4.55
C ASN A 27 9.13 23.36 5.03
N ALA A 28 8.58 24.18 4.14
CA ALA A 28 7.99 25.47 4.53
C ALA A 28 6.84 25.32 5.54
N ILE A 29 5.95 24.34 5.34
CA ILE A 29 4.87 24.02 6.28
C ILE A 29 5.42 23.62 7.65
N ILE A 30 6.44 22.76 7.68
CA ILE A 30 7.09 22.35 8.93
C ILE A 30 7.69 23.54 9.64
N GLN A 31 8.46 24.38 8.92
CA GLN A 31 9.08 25.59 9.50
C GLN A 31 8.05 26.60 10.02
N ILE A 32 6.93 26.80 9.31
CA ILE A 32 5.87 27.70 9.79
C ILE A 32 5.29 27.16 11.11
N ARG A 33 5.04 25.86 11.22
CA ARG A 33 4.56 25.25 12.46
C ARG A 33 5.55 25.40 13.62
N GLU A 34 6.83 25.21 13.35
CA GLU A 34 7.89 25.41 14.36
C GLU A 34 7.96 26.87 14.82
N GLN A 35 7.93 27.82 13.89
CA GLN A 35 8.00 29.26 14.21
C GLN A 35 6.76 29.77 14.96
N THR A 36 5.62 29.16 14.75
CA THR A 36 4.36 29.56 15.40
C THR A 36 4.15 28.84 16.74
N GLU A 37 5.05 27.95 17.14
CA GLU A 37 5.00 27.20 18.41
C GLU A 37 3.62 26.55 18.68
N GLY A 38 2.92 26.13 17.64
CA GLY A 38 1.59 25.52 17.74
C GLY A 38 0.43 26.50 17.97
N GLN A 39 0.69 27.82 17.86
CA GLN A 39 -0.35 28.84 17.98
C GLN A 39 -1.14 29.04 16.68
N ALA A 40 -0.62 28.59 15.53
CA ALA A 40 -1.27 28.64 14.25
C ALA A 40 -1.68 27.23 13.75
N PHE A 41 -2.86 27.16 13.17
CA PHE A 41 -3.37 25.95 12.52
C PHE A 41 -3.24 26.11 11.02
N ILE A 42 -2.51 25.20 10.35
CA ILE A 42 -2.25 25.23 8.91
C ILE A 42 -3.10 24.17 8.25
N SER A 43 -4.01 24.57 7.41
CA SER A 43 -4.88 23.74 6.58
C SER A 43 -4.49 23.86 5.10
N GLY A 44 -5.16 23.09 4.27
CA GLY A 44 -5.00 23.04 2.83
C GLY A 44 -4.25 21.81 2.34
N MET A 45 -4.28 21.57 1.03
CA MET A 45 -3.77 20.35 0.42
C MET A 45 -2.29 20.08 0.74
N SER A 46 -1.46 21.14 0.78
CA SER A 46 -0.03 20.96 1.13
C SER A 46 0.18 20.49 2.56
N ALA A 47 -0.65 20.95 3.52
CA ALA A 47 -0.60 20.48 4.90
C ALA A 47 -1.04 19.02 5.00
N VAL A 48 -2.11 18.63 4.31
CA VAL A 48 -2.61 17.26 4.23
C VAL A 48 -1.54 16.32 3.65
N VAL A 49 -0.91 16.69 2.53
CA VAL A 49 0.15 15.88 1.90
C VAL A 49 1.36 15.76 2.83
N THR A 50 1.77 16.84 3.49
CA THR A 50 2.90 16.84 4.44
C THR A 50 2.63 15.89 5.61
N ASP A 51 1.47 15.99 6.23
CA ASP A 51 1.12 15.17 7.40
C ASP A 51 0.92 13.70 7.00
N THR A 52 0.30 13.43 5.86
CA THR A 52 0.15 12.06 5.33
C THR A 52 1.49 11.42 5.01
N LYS A 53 2.44 12.17 4.42
CA LYS A 53 3.80 11.68 4.18
C LYS A 53 4.49 11.33 5.49
N ASN A 54 4.49 12.25 6.46
CA ASN A 54 5.13 12.05 7.76
C ASN A 54 4.51 10.88 8.52
N LEU A 55 3.18 10.76 8.50
CA LEU A 55 2.47 9.64 9.10
C LEU A 55 2.87 8.31 8.44
N SER A 56 2.84 8.26 7.10
CA SER A 56 3.23 7.07 6.34
C SER A 56 4.68 6.65 6.62
N GLU A 57 5.62 7.60 6.66
CA GLU A 57 7.03 7.31 6.95
C GLU A 57 7.24 6.79 8.37
N LYS A 58 6.47 7.28 9.33
CA LYS A 58 6.54 6.85 10.73
C LYS A 58 5.88 5.49 10.96
N GLU A 59 4.74 5.24 10.33
CA GLU A 59 3.93 4.05 10.60
C GLU A 59 4.30 2.86 9.73
N THR A 60 4.73 3.07 8.48
CA THR A 60 5.07 1.98 7.56
C THR A 60 6.07 0.97 8.16
N PRO A 61 7.19 1.36 8.82
CA PRO A 61 8.11 0.40 9.43
C PRO A 61 7.44 -0.45 10.52
N LEU A 62 6.55 0.15 11.30
CA LEU A 62 5.83 -0.55 12.37
C LEU A 62 4.86 -1.59 11.80
N TYR A 63 4.07 -1.22 10.79
CA TYR A 63 3.13 -2.15 10.16
C TYR A 63 3.85 -3.28 9.42
N VAL A 64 4.96 -2.99 8.75
CA VAL A 64 5.79 -4.04 8.13
C VAL A 64 6.34 -4.98 9.19
N LEU A 65 6.82 -4.47 10.33
CA LEU A 65 7.28 -5.30 11.44
C LEU A 65 6.16 -6.20 12.01
N ILE A 66 4.97 -5.62 12.23
CA ILE A 66 3.80 -6.40 12.69
C ILE A 66 3.44 -7.48 11.68
N ALA A 67 3.41 -7.17 10.38
CA ALA A 67 3.14 -8.15 9.33
C ALA A 67 4.17 -9.28 9.34
N VAL A 68 5.46 -8.97 9.43
CA VAL A 68 6.55 -9.96 9.51
C VAL A 68 6.38 -10.86 10.73
N VAL A 69 6.11 -10.28 11.91
CA VAL A 69 5.91 -11.05 13.16
C VAL A 69 4.70 -11.97 13.04
N LEU A 70 3.57 -11.47 12.55
CA LEU A 70 2.37 -12.28 12.35
C LEU A 70 2.62 -13.43 11.37
N VAL A 71 3.26 -13.15 10.25
CA VAL A 71 3.63 -14.18 9.27
C VAL A 71 4.57 -15.21 9.89
N CYS A 72 5.58 -14.78 10.65
CA CYS A 72 6.49 -15.69 11.33
C CYS A 72 5.76 -16.61 12.33
N ILE A 73 4.81 -16.06 13.10
CA ILE A 73 4.00 -16.83 14.05
C ILE A 73 3.16 -17.87 13.31
N VAL A 74 2.45 -17.46 12.26
CA VAL A 74 1.63 -18.38 11.45
C VAL A 74 2.48 -19.47 10.84
N LEU A 75 3.59 -19.11 10.20
CA LEU A 75 4.50 -20.09 9.60
C LEU A 75 5.14 -21.03 10.65
N ALA A 76 5.49 -20.50 11.83
CA ALA A 76 6.04 -21.34 12.90
C ALA A 76 5.04 -22.38 13.43
N ILE A 77 3.74 -22.11 13.32
CA ILE A 77 2.67 -23.05 13.69
C ILE A 77 2.44 -24.10 12.59
N PHE A 78 2.46 -23.66 11.32
CA PHE A 78 2.10 -24.51 10.18
C PHE A 78 3.29 -25.22 9.51
N MET A 79 4.50 -24.70 9.67
CA MET A 79 5.72 -25.35 9.17
C MET A 79 6.28 -26.31 10.22
N ASP A 80 7.15 -27.19 9.80
CA ASP A 80 7.78 -28.24 10.61
C ASP A 80 9.10 -27.82 11.29
N SER A 81 9.53 -26.57 11.10
CA SER A 81 10.73 -26.02 11.74
C SER A 81 10.56 -24.53 12.05
N PHE A 82 11.00 -24.11 13.23
CA PHE A 82 10.99 -22.69 13.62
C PHE A 82 12.00 -21.83 12.83
N LEU A 83 12.97 -22.46 12.19
CA LEU A 83 14.01 -21.74 11.43
C LEU A 83 13.58 -21.45 9.98
N VAL A 84 12.66 -22.23 9.41
CA VAL A 84 12.14 -22.05 8.05
C VAL A 84 11.51 -20.68 7.84
N PRO A 85 10.60 -20.19 8.73
CA PRO A 85 10.06 -18.84 8.63
C PRO A 85 11.12 -17.75 8.60
N VAL A 86 12.20 -17.91 9.38
CA VAL A 86 13.31 -16.93 9.41
C VAL A 86 14.03 -16.88 8.06
N PHE A 87 14.28 -18.02 7.43
CA PHE A 87 14.91 -18.04 6.10
C PHE A 87 14.01 -17.46 5.02
N PHE A 88 12.70 -17.70 5.09
CA PHE A 88 11.74 -17.08 4.21
C PHE A 88 11.80 -15.56 4.35
N MET A 89 11.77 -15.04 5.59
CA MET A 89 11.83 -13.60 5.84
C MET A 89 13.15 -12.97 5.39
N ILE A 90 14.29 -13.66 5.54
CA ILE A 90 15.58 -13.17 5.03
C ILE A 90 15.54 -13.09 3.50
N SER A 91 15.12 -14.15 2.83
CA SER A 91 15.04 -14.19 1.36
C SER A 91 14.10 -13.13 0.80
N ILE A 92 12.90 -13.03 1.36
CA ILE A 92 11.89 -12.04 0.94
C ILE A 92 12.35 -10.62 1.29
N GLY A 93 12.93 -10.42 2.47
CA GLY A 93 13.47 -9.13 2.89
C GLY A 93 14.57 -8.63 1.93
N MET A 94 15.48 -9.50 1.49
CA MET A 94 16.47 -9.16 0.47
C MET A 94 15.81 -8.79 -0.86
N ALA A 95 14.79 -9.55 -1.30
CA ALA A 95 14.05 -9.25 -2.52
C ALA A 95 13.33 -7.89 -2.43
N ILE A 96 12.75 -7.54 -1.27
CA ILE A 96 12.12 -6.23 -1.02
C ILE A 96 13.17 -5.11 -1.09
N VAL A 97 14.34 -5.29 -0.47
CA VAL A 97 15.44 -4.32 -0.52
C VAL A 97 15.91 -4.09 -1.96
N TYR A 98 16.09 -5.16 -2.75
CA TYR A 98 16.43 -5.03 -4.17
C TYR A 98 15.33 -4.32 -4.99
N ASN A 99 14.07 -4.63 -4.70
CA ASN A 99 12.95 -3.97 -5.36
C ASN A 99 12.92 -2.47 -5.04
N LEU A 100 12.92 -2.10 -3.77
CA LEU A 100 12.87 -0.70 -3.35
C LEU A 100 14.15 0.07 -3.74
N GLY A 101 15.33 -0.56 -3.60
CA GLY A 101 16.61 0.05 -3.97
C GLY A 101 16.71 0.33 -5.48
N SER A 102 16.18 -0.55 -6.32
CA SER A 102 16.16 -0.34 -7.78
C SER A 102 15.19 0.74 -8.24
N ASN A 103 14.35 1.31 -7.35
CA ASN A 103 13.49 2.46 -7.68
C ASN A 103 14.30 3.72 -8.03
N ILE A 104 15.57 3.80 -7.65
CA ILE A 104 16.46 4.88 -8.07
C ILE A 104 16.53 5.03 -9.60
N LEU A 105 16.27 3.95 -10.35
CA LEU A 105 16.22 3.97 -11.82
C LEU A 105 14.93 4.57 -12.37
N LEU A 106 13.89 4.67 -11.53
CA LEU A 106 12.58 5.25 -11.89
C LEU A 106 12.52 6.76 -11.60
N GLY A 107 13.46 7.28 -10.82
CA GLY A 107 13.50 8.67 -10.36
C GLY A 107 12.61 8.88 -9.15
N GLU A 108 11.33 9.13 -9.35
CA GLU A 108 10.37 9.37 -8.28
C GLU A 108 9.35 8.22 -8.20
N VAL A 109 8.92 7.89 -6.99
CA VAL A 109 7.89 6.87 -6.73
C VAL A 109 6.97 7.38 -5.63
N SER A 110 5.66 7.20 -5.81
CA SER A 110 4.66 7.60 -4.81
C SER A 110 4.93 6.97 -3.44
N TYR A 111 4.72 7.73 -2.36
CA TYR A 111 4.81 7.22 -0.99
C TYR A 111 3.82 6.07 -0.74
N ILE A 112 2.65 6.11 -1.37
CA ILE A 112 1.66 5.01 -1.32
C ILE A 112 2.24 3.74 -1.92
N THR A 113 2.85 3.85 -3.10
CA THR A 113 3.51 2.70 -3.76
C THR A 113 4.64 2.14 -2.89
N LYS A 114 5.47 3.00 -2.29
CA LYS A 114 6.56 2.58 -1.40
C LYS A 114 6.04 1.83 -0.16
N ALA A 115 4.97 2.33 0.46
CA ALA A 115 4.37 1.69 1.63
C ALA A 115 3.73 0.34 1.30
N LEU A 116 2.95 0.28 0.21
CA LEU A 116 2.25 -0.93 -0.20
C LEU A 116 3.18 -2.00 -0.78
N ALA A 117 4.24 -1.59 -1.49
CA ALA A 117 5.13 -2.52 -2.17
C ALA A 117 5.75 -3.55 -1.21
N ALA A 118 6.20 -3.13 -0.03
CA ALA A 118 6.82 -4.03 0.94
C ALA A 118 5.83 -5.10 1.45
N VAL A 119 4.61 -4.71 1.82
CA VAL A 119 3.60 -5.61 2.38
C VAL A 119 3.02 -6.54 1.30
N LEU A 120 2.69 -6.01 0.12
CA LEU A 120 2.16 -6.81 -0.98
C LEU A 120 3.21 -7.78 -1.51
N GLN A 121 4.47 -7.37 -1.64
CA GLN A 121 5.54 -8.26 -2.06
C GLN A 121 5.77 -9.37 -1.05
N LEU A 122 5.71 -9.09 0.27
CA LEU A 122 5.77 -10.09 1.31
C LEU A 122 4.70 -11.18 1.08
N GLY A 123 3.43 -10.79 0.88
CA GLY A 123 2.34 -11.74 0.67
C GLY A 123 2.51 -12.55 -0.61
N VAL A 124 2.81 -11.93 -1.75
CA VAL A 124 2.92 -12.61 -3.05
C VAL A 124 4.11 -13.57 -3.10
N THR A 125 5.26 -13.20 -2.53
CA THR A 125 6.47 -14.03 -2.61
C THR A 125 6.55 -15.12 -1.57
N LEU A 126 5.76 -15.01 -0.48
CA LEU A 126 5.73 -16.04 0.57
C LEU A 126 5.27 -17.39 0.02
N ASP A 127 4.23 -17.40 -0.81
CA ASP A 127 3.67 -18.62 -1.38
C ASP A 127 4.71 -19.40 -2.20
N TYR A 128 5.58 -18.70 -2.94
CA TYR A 128 6.66 -19.32 -3.72
C TYR A 128 7.66 -20.04 -2.81
N SER A 129 7.98 -19.44 -1.67
CA SER A 129 8.88 -20.02 -0.66
C SER A 129 8.28 -21.26 -0.01
N ILE A 130 6.98 -21.24 0.28
CA ILE A 130 6.23 -22.38 0.84
C ILE A 130 6.23 -23.54 -0.15
N PHE A 131 5.93 -23.29 -1.43
CA PHE A 131 5.96 -24.33 -2.47
C PHE A 131 7.34 -24.98 -2.61
N LEU A 132 8.40 -24.18 -2.62
CA LEU A 132 9.76 -24.70 -2.70
C LEU A 132 10.10 -25.56 -1.49
N TRP A 133 9.74 -25.13 -0.28
CA TRP A 133 10.00 -25.87 0.95
C TRP A 133 9.29 -27.23 0.95
N HIS A 134 8.01 -27.29 0.60
CA HIS A 134 7.27 -28.55 0.52
C HIS A 134 7.85 -29.49 -0.53
N SER A 135 8.19 -28.98 -1.72
CA SER A 135 8.86 -29.75 -2.76
C SER A 135 10.21 -30.27 -2.29
N TYR A 136 11.01 -29.45 -1.58
CA TYR A 136 12.29 -29.91 -1.02
C TYR A 136 12.12 -31.00 0.02
N LYS A 137 11.14 -30.92 0.91
CA LYS A 137 10.83 -31.98 1.88
C LYS A 137 10.51 -33.31 1.19
N GLU A 138 9.62 -33.25 0.19
CA GLU A 138 9.25 -34.43 -0.58
C GLU A 138 10.47 -35.08 -1.27
N MET A 139 11.30 -34.23 -1.89
CA MET A 139 12.52 -34.73 -2.55
C MET A 139 13.58 -35.25 -1.55
N LYS A 140 13.64 -34.68 -0.34
CA LYS A 140 14.55 -35.17 0.71
C LYS A 140 14.18 -36.56 1.19
N GLU A 141 12.91 -36.98 1.13
CA GLU A 141 12.52 -38.38 1.39
C GLU A 141 12.97 -39.32 0.29
N ILE A 142 13.06 -38.85 -0.96
CA ILE A 142 13.51 -39.65 -2.11
C ILE A 142 15.05 -39.70 -2.18
N TYR A 143 15.74 -38.65 -1.84
CA TYR A 143 17.20 -38.50 -1.86
C TYR A 143 17.76 -38.19 -0.46
N PRO A 144 17.68 -39.13 0.50
CA PRO A 144 18.03 -38.85 1.89
C PRO A 144 19.51 -38.57 2.13
N ASP A 145 20.39 -39.10 1.27
CA ASP A 145 21.86 -38.97 1.39
C ASP A 145 22.42 -37.79 0.55
N ASP A 146 21.64 -37.22 -0.36
CA ASP A 146 22.07 -36.11 -1.23
C ASP A 146 21.09 -34.94 -1.20
N HIS A 147 21.25 -34.09 -0.20
CA HIS A 147 20.42 -32.88 -0.02
C HIS A 147 20.58 -31.88 -1.16
N LYS A 148 21.70 -31.91 -1.90
CA LYS A 148 21.89 -30.99 -3.05
C LYS A 148 21.09 -31.47 -4.24
N GLU A 149 21.08 -32.75 -4.52
CA GLU A 149 20.26 -33.33 -5.57
C GLU A 149 18.77 -33.16 -5.24
N ALA A 150 18.35 -33.42 -3.99
CA ALA A 150 17.00 -33.18 -3.53
C ALA A 150 16.56 -31.73 -3.78
N MET A 151 17.43 -30.76 -3.48
CA MET A 151 17.14 -29.35 -3.71
C MET A 151 17.10 -28.99 -5.20
N ALA A 152 18.00 -29.52 -6.00
CA ALA A 152 18.04 -29.29 -7.44
C ALA A 152 16.75 -29.77 -8.13
N VAL A 153 16.29 -30.97 -7.78
CA VAL A 153 15.02 -31.52 -8.27
C VAL A 153 13.83 -30.71 -7.76
N ALA A 154 13.83 -30.30 -6.49
CA ALA A 154 12.78 -29.48 -5.91
C ALA A 154 12.64 -28.14 -6.62
N ILE A 155 13.76 -27.46 -6.91
CA ILE A 155 13.76 -26.22 -7.71
C ILE A 155 13.15 -26.49 -9.08
N GLY A 156 13.56 -27.55 -9.77
CA GLY A 156 13.04 -27.91 -11.10
C GLY A 156 11.52 -28.12 -11.09
N ASN A 157 11.01 -28.86 -10.10
CA ASN A 157 9.58 -29.14 -9.95
C ASN A 157 8.78 -27.88 -9.63
N THR A 158 9.32 -27.03 -8.76
CA THR A 158 8.63 -25.83 -8.29
C THR A 158 8.69 -24.69 -9.31
N LEU A 159 9.81 -24.57 -10.04
CA LEU A 159 10.06 -23.43 -10.93
C LEU A 159 8.98 -23.29 -12.01
N THR A 160 8.52 -24.39 -12.59
CA THR A 160 7.47 -24.36 -13.63
C THR A 160 6.18 -23.74 -13.09
N SER A 161 5.76 -24.15 -11.89
CA SER A 161 4.53 -23.64 -11.26
C SER A 161 4.68 -22.19 -10.78
N VAL A 162 5.83 -21.87 -10.17
CA VAL A 162 6.12 -20.52 -9.67
C VAL A 162 6.26 -19.52 -10.81
N VAL A 163 6.97 -19.87 -11.89
CA VAL A 163 7.09 -19.00 -13.08
C VAL A 163 5.73 -18.83 -13.75
N GLY A 164 4.94 -19.88 -13.91
CA GLY A 164 3.59 -19.78 -14.48
C GLY A 164 2.69 -18.83 -13.67
N SER A 165 2.66 -18.97 -12.34
CA SER A 165 1.91 -18.11 -11.44
C SER A 165 2.44 -16.67 -11.44
N SER A 166 3.76 -16.49 -11.40
CA SER A 166 4.36 -15.16 -11.38
C SER A 166 4.17 -14.39 -12.68
N ILE A 167 4.18 -15.04 -13.84
CA ILE A 167 3.88 -14.39 -15.13
C ILE A 167 2.46 -13.81 -15.12
N THR A 168 1.47 -14.55 -14.61
CA THR A 168 0.09 -14.03 -14.54
C THR A 168 -0.02 -12.85 -13.57
N THR A 169 0.68 -12.91 -12.45
CA THR A 169 0.73 -11.81 -11.46
C THR A 169 1.43 -10.58 -12.04
N VAL A 170 2.57 -10.75 -12.71
CA VAL A 170 3.29 -9.66 -13.41
C VAL A 170 2.42 -9.06 -14.51
N ALA A 171 1.72 -9.88 -15.30
CA ALA A 171 0.81 -9.39 -16.33
C ALA A 171 -0.33 -8.55 -15.72
N GLY A 172 -0.88 -8.96 -14.58
CA GLY A 172 -1.87 -8.17 -13.82
C GLY A 172 -1.33 -6.82 -13.38
N PHE A 173 -0.11 -6.76 -12.85
CA PHE A 173 0.52 -5.50 -12.47
C PHE A 173 0.89 -4.63 -13.68
N ILE A 174 1.34 -5.23 -14.78
CA ILE A 174 1.59 -4.50 -16.03
C ILE A 174 0.28 -3.89 -16.58
N ALA A 175 -0.86 -4.55 -16.41
CA ALA A 175 -2.15 -3.98 -16.81
C ALA A 175 -2.46 -2.67 -16.10
N LEU A 176 -2.01 -2.46 -14.85
CA LEU A 176 -2.15 -1.18 -14.14
C LEU A 176 -1.38 -0.04 -14.81
N CYS A 177 -0.29 -0.37 -15.54
CA CYS A 177 0.50 0.64 -16.24
C CYS A 177 -0.26 1.31 -17.40
N PHE A 178 -1.38 0.73 -17.85
CA PHE A 178 -2.25 1.33 -18.88
C PHE A 178 -3.32 2.25 -18.31
N MET A 179 -3.37 2.42 -16.99
CA MET A 179 -4.27 3.41 -16.39
C MET A 179 -3.81 4.84 -16.71
N SER A 180 -4.77 5.73 -16.93
CA SER A 180 -4.49 7.16 -17.09
C SER A 180 -4.00 7.83 -15.79
N PHE A 181 -4.23 7.18 -14.66
CA PHE A 181 -3.83 7.64 -13.33
C PHE A 181 -2.39 7.20 -13.05
N THR A 182 -1.48 8.15 -12.85
CA THR A 182 -0.03 7.90 -12.69
C THR A 182 0.32 6.96 -11.54
N LEU A 183 -0.47 6.95 -10.46
CA LEU A 183 -0.29 6.00 -9.36
C LEU A 183 -0.41 4.53 -9.83
N GLY A 184 -1.26 4.27 -10.84
CA GLY A 184 -1.38 2.94 -11.43
C GLY A 184 -0.09 2.50 -12.14
N LEU A 185 0.58 3.41 -12.84
CA LEU A 185 1.88 3.16 -13.47
C LEU A 185 2.95 2.82 -12.43
N ASP A 186 3.05 3.64 -11.37
CA ASP A 186 4.03 3.44 -10.30
C ASP A 186 3.84 2.09 -9.61
N LEU A 187 2.61 1.81 -9.17
CA LEU A 187 2.26 0.53 -8.55
C LEU A 187 2.54 -0.64 -9.49
N GLY A 188 2.11 -0.52 -10.76
CA GLY A 188 2.29 -1.56 -11.77
C GLY A 188 3.74 -1.94 -11.96
N VAL A 189 4.62 -0.97 -12.18
CA VAL A 189 6.06 -1.20 -12.42
C VAL A 189 6.74 -1.73 -11.16
N VAL A 190 6.53 -1.09 -10.00
CA VAL A 190 7.20 -1.49 -8.75
C VAL A 190 6.78 -2.86 -8.30
N MET A 191 5.48 -3.19 -8.43
CA MET A 191 4.97 -4.51 -8.03
C MET A 191 5.38 -5.61 -9.00
N ALA A 192 5.30 -5.37 -10.33
CA ALA A 192 5.78 -6.33 -11.34
C ALA A 192 7.25 -6.68 -11.12
N LYS A 193 8.10 -5.67 -10.92
CA LYS A 193 9.51 -5.82 -10.60
C LYS A 193 9.72 -6.56 -9.26
N GLY A 194 8.91 -6.25 -8.24
CA GLY A 194 8.93 -6.91 -6.94
C GLY A 194 8.67 -8.42 -7.04
N VAL A 195 7.70 -8.84 -7.84
CA VAL A 195 7.42 -10.27 -8.11
C VAL A 195 8.61 -10.95 -8.77
N VAL A 196 9.24 -10.30 -9.76
CA VAL A 196 10.44 -10.85 -10.43
C VAL A 196 11.57 -11.04 -9.43
N PHE A 197 11.90 -10.05 -8.60
CA PHE A 197 12.90 -10.19 -7.55
C PHE A 197 12.52 -11.25 -6.52
N GLY A 198 11.24 -11.39 -6.20
CA GLY A 198 10.73 -12.43 -5.31
C GLY A 198 11.00 -13.85 -5.85
N VAL A 199 10.71 -14.09 -7.14
CA VAL A 199 11.00 -15.35 -7.80
C VAL A 199 12.50 -15.65 -7.82
N ILE A 200 13.32 -14.66 -8.21
CA ILE A 200 14.79 -14.80 -8.20
C ILE A 200 15.28 -15.15 -6.79
N GLY A 201 14.80 -14.47 -5.76
CA GLY A 201 15.16 -14.75 -4.36
C GLY A 201 14.73 -16.14 -3.92
N CYS A 202 13.53 -16.57 -4.32
CA CYS A 202 13.00 -17.89 -4.00
C CYS A 202 13.85 -19.02 -4.60
N VAL A 203 14.33 -18.89 -5.85
CA VAL A 203 15.09 -19.96 -6.52
C VAL A 203 16.60 -19.87 -6.33
N THR A 204 17.12 -18.78 -5.76
CA THR A 204 18.57 -18.59 -5.56
C THR A 204 18.95 -18.46 -4.10
N ILE A 205 18.41 -17.43 -3.42
CA ILE A 205 18.78 -17.08 -2.04
C ILE A 205 18.23 -18.13 -1.07
N LEU A 206 16.96 -18.47 -1.18
CA LEU A 206 16.30 -19.38 -0.26
C LEU A 206 16.91 -20.79 -0.28
N PRO A 207 17.13 -21.45 -1.45
CA PRO A 207 17.81 -22.73 -1.51
C PRO A 207 19.23 -22.69 -0.92
N SER A 208 19.95 -21.60 -1.17
CA SER A 208 21.30 -21.43 -0.64
C SER A 208 21.32 -21.34 0.88
N LEU A 209 20.34 -20.62 1.48
CA LEU A 209 20.18 -20.56 2.94
C LEU A 209 19.82 -21.93 3.52
N ILE A 210 18.85 -22.62 2.93
CA ILE A 210 18.39 -23.94 3.38
C ILE A 210 19.57 -24.92 3.38
N LEU A 211 20.30 -25.04 2.26
CA LEU A 211 21.44 -25.98 2.15
C LEU A 211 22.60 -25.62 3.07
N THR A 212 22.87 -24.33 3.27
CA THR A 212 23.96 -23.87 4.15
C THR A 212 23.69 -24.21 5.61
N PHE A 213 22.43 -24.06 6.03
CA PHE A 213 22.02 -24.25 7.42
C PHE A 213 21.20 -25.51 7.66
N ASP A 214 21.27 -26.49 6.76
CA ASP A 214 20.49 -27.74 6.81
C ASP A 214 20.58 -28.46 8.16
N ARG A 215 21.80 -28.56 8.74
CA ARG A 215 22.00 -29.17 10.08
C ARG A 215 21.30 -28.41 11.21
N ALA A 216 21.14 -27.07 11.07
CA ALA A 216 20.43 -26.26 12.06
C ALA A 216 18.92 -26.42 11.89
N LEU A 217 18.46 -26.56 10.66
CA LEU A 217 17.06 -26.86 10.34
C LEU A 217 16.63 -28.20 10.96
N GLU A 218 17.41 -29.26 10.80
CA GLU A 218 17.11 -30.57 11.39
C GLU A 218 16.98 -30.53 12.90
N LYS A 219 17.78 -29.71 13.59
CA LYS A 219 17.72 -29.56 15.06
C LYS A 219 16.49 -28.80 15.55
N THR A 220 15.90 -28.00 14.70
CA THR A 220 14.72 -27.16 15.04
C THR A 220 13.41 -27.73 14.51
N MET A 221 13.46 -28.94 13.91
CA MET A 221 12.25 -29.60 13.43
C MET A 221 11.34 -29.99 14.58
N HIS A 222 10.05 -29.76 14.38
CA HIS A 222 8.98 -30.16 15.27
C HIS A 222 7.84 -30.80 14.48
N ARG A 223 6.91 -31.45 15.18
CA ARG A 223 5.77 -32.09 14.53
C ARG A 223 4.84 -30.97 13.98
N GLU A 224 4.46 -31.10 12.73
CA GLU A 224 3.44 -30.24 12.12
C GLU A 224 2.13 -30.30 12.91
N ILE A 225 1.57 -29.13 13.23
CA ILE A 225 0.30 -29.00 13.96
C ILE A 225 -0.88 -28.98 12.96
N MET A 226 -0.59 -29.10 11.67
CA MET A 226 -1.61 -29.02 10.64
C MET A 226 -2.60 -30.20 10.78
N PRO A 227 -3.91 -29.92 10.90
CA PRO A 227 -4.92 -30.97 10.97
C PRO A 227 -5.01 -31.68 9.62
N ASN A 228 -5.29 -32.99 9.67
CA ASN A 228 -5.53 -33.77 8.46
C ASN A 228 -6.87 -33.37 7.82
N PHE A 229 -6.83 -32.83 6.61
CA PHE A 229 -7.99 -32.39 5.85
C PHE A 229 -8.59 -33.45 4.93
N ASP A 230 -8.16 -34.71 4.97
CA ASP A 230 -8.62 -35.79 4.08
C ASP A 230 -10.15 -35.96 4.11
N LYS A 231 -10.74 -35.88 5.31
CA LYS A 231 -12.21 -35.98 5.44
C LYS A 231 -12.93 -34.81 4.76
N LEU A 232 -12.39 -33.59 4.92
CA LEU A 232 -12.93 -32.39 4.27
C LEU A 232 -12.76 -32.47 2.76
N ALA A 233 -11.56 -32.87 2.28
CA ALA A 233 -11.30 -33.05 0.86
C ALA A 233 -12.24 -34.10 0.24
N THR A 234 -12.40 -35.24 0.88
CA THR A 234 -13.33 -36.30 0.44
C THR A 234 -14.78 -35.80 0.43
N PHE A 235 -15.20 -35.05 1.44
CA PHE A 235 -16.53 -34.46 1.50
C PHE A 235 -16.78 -33.49 0.33
N ILE A 236 -15.81 -32.58 0.07
CA ILE A 236 -15.90 -31.61 -1.04
C ILE A 236 -15.97 -32.31 -2.39
N VAL A 237 -15.10 -33.30 -2.63
CA VAL A 237 -15.09 -34.05 -3.90
C VAL A 237 -16.41 -34.80 -4.12
N ASN A 238 -16.90 -35.48 -3.10
CA ASN A 238 -18.16 -36.25 -3.20
C ASN A 238 -19.41 -35.36 -3.36
N HIS A 239 -19.34 -34.11 -2.95
CA HIS A 239 -20.46 -33.16 -3.01
C HIS A 239 -20.15 -31.92 -3.86
N SER A 240 -19.24 -32.05 -4.83
CA SER A 240 -18.69 -30.94 -5.62
C SER A 240 -19.78 -30.06 -6.26
N TRP A 241 -20.86 -30.65 -6.79
CA TRP A 241 -21.96 -29.91 -7.41
C TRP A 241 -22.75 -29.03 -6.40
N ILE A 242 -22.83 -29.44 -5.13
CA ILE A 242 -23.49 -28.64 -4.08
C ILE A 242 -22.71 -27.34 -3.87
N PHE A 243 -21.37 -27.43 -3.83
CA PHE A 243 -20.51 -26.24 -3.67
C PHE A 243 -20.67 -25.29 -4.85
N VAL A 244 -20.77 -25.80 -6.09
CA VAL A 244 -21.03 -24.97 -7.28
C VAL A 244 -22.35 -24.22 -7.13
N ILE A 245 -23.43 -24.90 -6.72
CA ILE A 245 -24.73 -24.24 -6.52
C ILE A 245 -24.66 -23.19 -5.41
N VAL A 246 -24.05 -23.52 -4.27
CA VAL A 246 -23.88 -22.55 -3.16
C VAL A 246 -23.16 -21.28 -3.64
N PHE A 247 -22.05 -21.43 -4.39
CA PHE A 247 -21.33 -20.27 -4.93
C PHE A 247 -22.16 -19.46 -5.91
N VAL A 248 -22.91 -20.10 -6.81
CA VAL A 248 -23.80 -19.41 -7.76
C VAL A 248 -24.92 -18.67 -7.02
N VAL A 249 -25.51 -19.27 -5.98
CA VAL A 249 -26.54 -18.61 -5.17
C VAL A 249 -25.96 -17.40 -4.40
N LEU A 250 -24.75 -17.53 -3.85
CA LEU A 250 -24.08 -16.43 -3.13
C LEU A 250 -23.65 -15.30 -4.08
N LEU A 251 -23.48 -15.56 -5.37
CA LEU A 251 -23.12 -14.54 -6.36
C LEU A 251 -24.19 -13.43 -6.48
N GLY A 252 -25.47 -13.79 -6.34
CA GLY A 252 -26.57 -12.82 -6.39
C GLY A 252 -26.46 -11.72 -5.32
N PRO A 253 -26.44 -12.07 -4.02
CA PRO A 253 -26.22 -11.11 -2.94
C PRO A 253 -24.90 -10.36 -3.06
N ALA A 254 -23.83 -11.00 -3.55
CA ALA A 254 -22.53 -10.37 -3.73
C ALA A 254 -22.57 -9.25 -4.80
N ILE A 255 -23.18 -9.52 -5.95
CA ILE A 255 -23.37 -8.51 -7.03
C ILE A 255 -24.26 -7.37 -6.52
N TYR A 256 -25.34 -7.71 -5.79
CA TYR A 256 -26.20 -6.68 -5.21
C TYR A 256 -25.44 -5.78 -4.25
N GLY A 257 -24.66 -6.36 -3.33
CA GLY A 257 -23.83 -5.60 -2.39
C GLY A 257 -22.80 -4.72 -3.09
N GLN A 258 -22.09 -5.25 -4.09
CA GLN A 258 -21.09 -4.48 -4.86
C GLN A 258 -21.72 -3.23 -5.53
N ASN A 259 -22.92 -3.37 -6.09
CA ASN A 259 -23.58 -2.27 -6.80
C ASN A 259 -24.19 -1.22 -5.86
N HIS A 260 -24.37 -1.56 -4.57
CA HIS A 260 -24.95 -0.65 -3.56
C HIS A 260 -23.94 -0.16 -2.53
N THR A 261 -22.65 -0.52 -2.67
CA THR A 261 -21.59 -0.01 -1.83
C THR A 261 -21.17 1.38 -2.34
N SER A 262 -21.31 2.40 -1.50
CA SER A 262 -20.80 3.73 -1.80
C SER A 262 -19.27 3.75 -1.69
N VAL A 263 -18.63 4.42 -2.64
CA VAL A 263 -17.17 4.63 -2.64
C VAL A 263 -16.93 6.08 -2.26
N TYR A 264 -16.15 6.32 -1.21
CA TYR A 264 -15.73 7.66 -0.85
C TYR A 264 -14.43 8.02 -1.56
N TYR A 265 -14.28 9.28 -1.90
CA TYR A 265 -13.12 9.81 -2.62
C TYR A 265 -12.33 10.83 -1.81
N ASP A 266 -12.87 11.27 -0.68
CA ASP A 266 -12.19 12.20 0.22
C ASP A 266 -11.21 11.43 1.12
N LEU A 267 -9.93 11.59 0.80
CA LEU A 267 -8.85 10.98 1.59
C LEU A 267 -8.59 11.76 2.89
N SER A 268 -9.02 13.03 2.96
CA SER A 268 -8.82 13.87 4.15
C SER A 268 -9.62 13.35 5.32
N ASP A 269 -10.84 12.86 5.08
CA ASP A 269 -11.74 12.31 6.10
C ASP A 269 -11.24 10.99 6.69
N THR A 270 -10.28 10.34 6.03
CA THR A 270 -9.69 9.07 6.52
C THR A 270 -8.47 9.29 7.41
N LEU A 271 -8.00 10.52 7.52
CA LEU A 271 -6.86 10.85 8.35
C LEU A 271 -7.25 10.86 9.83
N PRO A 272 -6.34 10.44 10.74
CA PRO A 272 -6.57 10.52 12.18
C PRO A 272 -6.89 11.94 12.64
N ASP A 273 -7.82 12.06 13.58
CA ASP A 273 -8.26 13.35 14.15
C ASP A 273 -7.16 14.11 14.90
N ASP A 274 -6.12 13.41 15.34
CA ASP A 274 -4.98 13.99 16.07
C ASP A 274 -3.94 14.62 15.15
N LEU A 275 -4.03 14.45 13.84
CA LEU A 275 -3.15 15.11 12.89
C LEU A 275 -3.36 16.62 12.86
N ALA A 276 -2.26 17.36 12.68
CA ALA A 276 -2.31 18.82 12.67
C ALA A 276 -3.19 19.38 11.55
N CYS A 277 -3.19 18.78 10.37
CA CYS A 277 -4.08 19.18 9.25
C CYS A 277 -5.55 18.88 9.56
N SER A 278 -5.86 17.73 10.18
CA SER A 278 -7.24 17.36 10.55
C SER A 278 -7.80 18.33 11.60
N GLN A 279 -6.99 18.64 12.62
CA GLN A 279 -7.36 19.67 13.63
C GLN A 279 -7.53 21.06 13.01
N ALA A 280 -6.69 21.42 12.03
CA ALA A 280 -6.80 22.69 11.34
C ALA A 280 -8.09 22.77 10.50
N ASN A 281 -8.41 21.72 9.75
CA ASN A 281 -9.65 21.62 8.96
C ASN A 281 -10.88 21.74 9.87
N LYS A 282 -10.91 21.00 10.99
CA LYS A 282 -12.01 21.06 11.95
C LYS A 282 -12.19 22.47 12.56
N LYS A 283 -11.10 23.16 12.85
CA LYS A 283 -11.17 24.55 13.33
C LYS A 283 -11.65 25.53 12.26
N LEU A 284 -11.30 25.31 10.99
CA LEU A 284 -11.84 26.10 9.88
C LEU A 284 -13.35 25.91 9.74
N GLU A 285 -13.82 24.67 9.83
CA GLU A 285 -15.24 24.37 9.81
C GLU A 285 -15.98 25.00 11.02
N GLU A 286 -15.49 24.77 12.24
CA GLU A 286 -16.15 25.23 13.47
C GLU A 286 -16.20 26.76 13.61
N ASN A 287 -15.15 27.48 13.18
CA ASN A 287 -15.04 28.92 13.42
C ASN A 287 -15.37 29.78 12.21
N PHE A 288 -15.22 29.24 10.99
CA PHE A 288 -15.42 29.99 9.75
C PHE A 288 -16.45 29.35 8.81
N ASP A 289 -16.99 28.16 9.20
CA ASP A 289 -17.94 27.40 8.38
C ASP A 289 -17.37 27.07 7.00
N MET A 290 -16.05 26.78 6.94
CA MET A 290 -15.31 26.52 5.71
C MET A 290 -14.83 25.07 5.66
N ASN A 291 -15.33 24.29 4.71
CA ASN A 291 -14.92 22.90 4.48
C ASN A 291 -13.94 22.76 3.31
N SER A 292 -14.32 23.27 2.14
CA SER A 292 -13.53 23.12 0.91
C SER A 292 -13.44 24.45 0.18
N ILE A 293 -12.21 24.84 -0.17
CA ILE A 293 -11.94 26.08 -0.91
C ILE A 293 -11.65 25.72 -2.36
N TYR A 294 -12.39 26.34 -3.28
CA TYR A 294 -12.17 26.22 -4.71
C TYR A 294 -11.66 27.54 -5.28
N MET A 295 -10.61 27.48 -6.09
CA MET A 295 -10.13 28.64 -6.84
C MET A 295 -10.62 28.55 -8.28
N ILE A 296 -11.33 29.56 -8.72
CA ILE A 296 -11.84 29.67 -10.08
C ILE A 296 -11.01 30.71 -10.82
N LEU A 297 -10.38 30.31 -11.91
CA LEU A 297 -9.65 31.23 -12.79
C LEU A 297 -10.55 31.65 -13.94
N ALA A 298 -10.71 32.96 -14.12
CA ALA A 298 -11.45 33.56 -15.22
C ALA A 298 -10.51 34.44 -16.07
N ASP A 299 -10.94 34.77 -17.29
CA ASP A 299 -10.18 35.64 -18.19
C ASP A 299 -10.04 37.03 -17.58
N SER A 300 -8.84 37.59 -17.54
CA SER A 300 -8.56 38.95 -17.01
C SER A 300 -9.22 40.07 -17.81
N SER A 301 -9.73 39.80 -19.00
CA SER A 301 -10.49 40.73 -19.83
C SER A 301 -11.98 40.83 -19.46
N MET A 302 -12.42 39.98 -18.49
CA MET A 302 -13.81 40.01 -18.02
C MET A 302 -14.12 41.33 -17.35
N SER A 303 -15.29 41.92 -17.67
CA SER A 303 -15.74 43.15 -17.01
C SER A 303 -16.17 42.87 -15.55
N THR A 304 -16.02 43.84 -14.68
CA THR A 304 -16.43 43.75 -13.26
C THR A 304 -17.91 43.35 -13.12
N ASP A 305 -18.78 43.87 -13.99
CA ASP A 305 -20.20 43.52 -13.98
C ASP A 305 -20.43 42.03 -14.31
N THR A 306 -19.68 41.49 -15.29
CA THR A 306 -19.75 40.07 -15.65
C THR A 306 -19.18 39.17 -14.55
N ALA A 307 -18.11 39.64 -13.88
CA ALA A 307 -17.51 38.91 -12.77
C ALA A 307 -18.49 38.86 -11.57
N ASN A 308 -19.16 39.92 -11.24
CA ASN A 308 -20.17 39.96 -10.18
C ASN A 308 -21.38 39.06 -10.51
N GLU A 309 -21.88 39.11 -11.76
CA GLU A 309 -22.95 38.21 -12.20
C GLU A 309 -22.51 36.71 -12.12
N MET A 310 -21.25 36.41 -12.38
CA MET A 310 -20.71 35.09 -12.23
C MET A 310 -20.65 34.67 -10.76
N LEU A 311 -20.19 35.55 -9.86
CA LEU A 311 -20.13 35.29 -8.42
C LEU A 311 -21.52 35.05 -7.82
N ASP A 312 -22.51 35.85 -8.22
CA ASP A 312 -23.91 35.66 -7.80
C ASP A 312 -24.43 34.29 -8.25
N LYS A 313 -24.20 33.93 -9.52
CA LYS A 313 -24.60 32.61 -10.03
C LYS A 313 -23.87 31.45 -9.35
N LEU A 314 -22.62 31.64 -8.95
CA LEU A 314 -21.86 30.63 -8.19
C LEU A 314 -22.39 30.47 -6.76
N GLY A 315 -22.81 31.58 -6.14
CA GLY A 315 -23.47 31.57 -4.82
C GLY A 315 -24.83 30.87 -4.81
N ASP A 316 -25.52 30.86 -5.95
CA ASP A 316 -26.82 30.18 -6.11
C ASP A 316 -26.69 28.65 -6.36
N VAL A 317 -25.46 28.12 -6.55
CA VAL A 317 -25.24 26.69 -6.75
C VAL A 317 -25.43 25.93 -5.42
N ASP A 318 -26.26 24.93 -5.44
CA ASP A 318 -26.54 24.11 -4.26
C ASP A 318 -25.22 23.47 -3.72
N GLY A 319 -24.91 23.72 -2.46
CA GLY A 319 -23.65 23.30 -1.81
C GLY A 319 -22.52 24.35 -1.84
N VAL A 320 -22.71 25.52 -2.45
CA VAL A 320 -21.80 26.67 -2.36
C VAL A 320 -22.29 27.59 -1.24
N GLN A 321 -21.45 27.84 -0.25
CA GLN A 321 -21.77 28.70 0.88
C GLN A 321 -21.59 30.19 0.53
N PHE A 322 -20.48 30.52 -0.09
CA PHE A 322 -20.18 31.88 -0.57
C PHE A 322 -19.17 31.83 -1.72
N ALA A 323 -19.21 32.83 -2.55
CA ALA A 323 -18.25 33.09 -3.61
C ALA A 323 -17.66 34.50 -3.43
N LEU A 324 -16.33 34.63 -3.49
CA LEU A 324 -15.62 35.89 -3.32
C LEU A 324 -14.74 36.13 -4.55
N GLY A 325 -14.73 37.38 -5.04
CA GLY A 325 -13.84 37.85 -6.10
C GLY A 325 -12.86 38.89 -5.58
N LEU A 326 -11.75 39.10 -6.32
CA LEU A 326 -10.68 40.02 -5.93
C LEU A 326 -11.12 41.51 -6.02
N ASP A 327 -12.20 41.80 -6.73
CA ASP A 327 -12.71 43.17 -6.96
C ASP A 327 -14.00 43.47 -6.20
N THR A 328 -14.38 42.67 -5.20
CA THR A 328 -15.58 42.87 -4.38
C THR A 328 -15.27 43.40 -2.99
#